data_c0534003b51fad1866e028be666cbc6b
#
_entry.id   c0534003b51fad1866e028be666cbc6b
#
_cell.length_a   1.000
_cell.length_b   1.000
_cell.length_c   1.000
_cell.angle_alpha   90.00
_cell.angle_beta   90.00
_cell.angle_gamma   90.00
#
_symmetry.space_group_name_H-M   'P 1'
#
loop_
_entity.id
_entity.type
_entity.pdbx_description
1 polymer ?
#
loop_
_entity_poly.entity_id
_entity_poly.type
_entity_poly.pdbx_seq_one_letter_code
_entity_poly.pdbx_strand_id
1 'polypeptide(L)'
;RTLHYYEERGLLVPRRLANGYRVYDAGDAARLQQILLYRDAGMALADIKDLLDDPAFDAREALRAHRERLARKIEQTEAMMRAVERTLANLEKGTAMDDAKRFEGMKRLAVEENERLYGEEARAAYGDAAVDASNEKVLAMDEGQWESAEGLAEAILDKLAEAVPTRDAHGGAARELCAMHEAWLKMYWPDGMYTREAHAALAETYVADERFRMYYDARVEG
;
A
#
# COMPACT_ATOMS: atom_id res chain seq x y z
N ARG A 1 31.68 -16.59 -4.55
CA ARG A 1 30.54 -16.29 -3.60
C ARG A 1 29.18 -16.54 -4.25
N THR A 2 28.89 -16.01 -5.42
CA THR A 2 27.57 -16.12 -6.09
C THR A 2 27.16 -17.57 -6.35
N LEU A 3 28.06 -18.44 -6.83
CA LEU A 3 27.75 -19.85 -7.09
C LEU A 3 27.44 -20.63 -5.81
N HIS A 4 28.15 -20.33 -4.70
CA HIS A 4 27.85 -20.91 -3.40
C HIS A 4 26.46 -20.51 -2.89
N TYR A 5 26.08 -19.25 -3.07
CA TYR A 5 24.76 -18.75 -2.71
C TYR A 5 23.66 -19.43 -3.53
N TYR A 6 23.89 -19.66 -4.82
CA TYR A 6 22.93 -20.40 -5.66
C TYR A 6 22.84 -21.88 -5.27
N GLU A 7 23.94 -22.49 -4.85
CA GLU A 7 23.96 -23.86 -4.31
C GLU A 7 23.16 -23.93 -3.00
N GLU A 8 23.39 -23.02 -2.05
CA GLU A 8 22.66 -22.93 -0.77
C GLU A 8 21.16 -22.74 -0.96
N ARG A 9 20.76 -22.03 -2.02
CA ARG A 9 19.35 -21.82 -2.40
C ARG A 9 18.77 -22.93 -3.28
N GLY A 10 19.56 -23.95 -3.62
CA GLY A 10 19.15 -25.05 -4.48
C GLY A 10 18.84 -24.63 -5.92
N LEU A 11 19.34 -23.46 -6.36
CA LEU A 11 19.20 -22.97 -7.73
C LEU A 11 20.17 -23.65 -8.69
N LEU A 12 21.39 -23.97 -8.20
CA LEU A 12 22.44 -24.63 -8.95
C LEU A 12 23.10 -25.65 -8.04
N VAL A 13 23.01 -26.94 -8.37
CA VAL A 13 23.50 -28.04 -7.53
C VAL A 13 24.63 -28.77 -8.25
N PRO A 14 25.91 -28.32 -8.12
CA PRO A 14 27.01 -28.95 -8.82
C PRO A 14 27.33 -30.33 -8.26
N ARG A 15 27.87 -31.19 -9.13
CA ARG A 15 28.42 -32.47 -8.69
C ARG A 15 29.69 -32.24 -7.86
N ARG A 16 29.90 -33.10 -6.85
CA ARG A 16 31.13 -33.10 -6.06
C ARG A 16 32.01 -34.29 -6.39
N LEU A 17 33.30 -34.05 -6.51
CA LEU A 17 34.30 -35.09 -6.59
C LEU A 17 34.55 -35.74 -5.22
N ALA A 18 35.25 -36.89 -5.20
CA ALA A 18 35.60 -37.58 -3.97
C ALA A 18 36.46 -36.72 -2.99
N ASN A 19 37.18 -35.75 -3.50
CA ASN A 19 37.96 -34.78 -2.74
C ASN A 19 37.17 -33.53 -2.31
N GLY A 20 35.85 -33.52 -2.51
CA GLY A 20 34.96 -32.45 -2.11
C GLY A 20 34.85 -31.25 -3.07
N TYR A 21 35.66 -31.22 -4.13
CA TYR A 21 35.63 -30.12 -5.12
C TYR A 21 34.34 -30.15 -5.94
N ARG A 22 33.79 -28.96 -6.21
CA ARG A 22 32.64 -28.74 -7.08
C ARG A 22 33.05 -28.86 -8.55
N VAL A 23 32.24 -29.59 -9.32
CA VAL A 23 32.39 -29.68 -10.76
C VAL A 23 31.08 -29.27 -11.40
N TYR A 24 31.17 -28.32 -12.26
CA TYR A 24 30.06 -27.80 -13.07
C TYR A 24 30.17 -28.36 -14.47
N ASP A 25 29.12 -28.97 -14.95
CA ASP A 25 29.04 -29.48 -16.32
C ASP A 25 28.38 -28.49 -17.28
N ALA A 26 28.15 -28.90 -18.53
CA ALA A 26 27.49 -28.05 -19.53
C ALA A 26 26.02 -27.74 -19.18
N GLY A 27 25.32 -28.66 -18.49
CA GLY A 27 23.97 -28.45 -18.01
C GLY A 27 23.93 -27.41 -16.90
N ASP A 28 24.86 -27.48 -15.96
CA ASP A 28 25.02 -26.46 -14.90
C ASP A 28 25.31 -25.08 -15.49
N ALA A 29 26.13 -25.02 -16.53
CA ALA A 29 26.45 -23.76 -17.21
C ALA A 29 25.22 -23.17 -17.93
N ALA A 30 24.44 -23.98 -18.60
CA ALA A 30 23.19 -23.56 -19.25
C ALA A 30 22.16 -23.10 -18.23
N ARG A 31 22.00 -23.83 -17.12
CA ARG A 31 21.11 -23.45 -16.01
C ARG A 31 21.54 -22.12 -15.38
N LEU A 32 22.85 -21.93 -15.18
CA LEU A 32 23.39 -20.67 -14.67
C LEU A 32 23.07 -19.49 -15.60
N GLN A 33 23.21 -19.67 -16.91
CA GLN A 33 22.83 -18.63 -17.88
C GLN A 33 21.36 -18.25 -17.76
N GLN A 34 20.47 -19.22 -17.60
CA GLN A 34 19.03 -18.96 -17.39
C GLN A 34 18.77 -18.21 -16.08
N ILE A 35 19.42 -18.64 -14.99
CA ILE A 35 19.29 -17.95 -13.69
C ILE A 35 19.71 -16.48 -13.82
N LEU A 36 20.84 -16.21 -14.48
CA LEU A 36 21.32 -14.84 -14.67
C LEU A 36 20.38 -14.01 -15.53
N LEU A 37 19.86 -14.58 -16.64
CA LEU A 37 18.92 -13.92 -17.52
C LEU A 37 17.64 -13.49 -16.77
N TYR A 38 17.03 -14.39 -16.01
CA TYR A 38 15.80 -14.09 -15.28
C TYR A 38 16.04 -13.14 -14.11
N ARG A 39 17.15 -13.27 -13.42
CA ARG A 39 17.57 -12.33 -12.37
C ARG A 39 17.77 -10.92 -12.92
N ASP A 40 18.44 -10.78 -14.05
CA ASP A 40 18.69 -9.48 -14.68
C ASP A 40 17.39 -8.87 -15.23
N ALA A 41 16.41 -9.71 -15.58
CA ALA A 41 15.05 -9.28 -15.84
C ALA A 41 14.27 -8.88 -14.55
N GLY A 42 14.87 -9.00 -13.36
CA GLY A 42 14.31 -8.59 -12.07
C GLY A 42 13.37 -9.63 -11.42
N MET A 43 13.45 -10.89 -11.82
CA MET A 43 12.71 -11.97 -11.15
C MET A 43 13.34 -12.33 -9.80
N ALA A 44 12.52 -12.67 -8.81
CA ALA A 44 13.00 -13.16 -7.53
C ALA A 44 13.63 -14.56 -7.68
N LEU A 45 14.67 -14.86 -6.90
CA LEU A 45 15.37 -16.15 -6.99
C LEU A 45 14.48 -17.35 -6.67
N ALA A 46 13.45 -17.18 -5.82
CA ALA A 46 12.47 -18.22 -5.54
C ALA A 46 11.66 -18.55 -6.80
N ASP A 47 11.12 -17.52 -7.47
CA ASP A 47 10.36 -17.69 -8.71
C ASP A 47 11.19 -18.31 -9.83
N ILE A 48 12.50 -17.96 -9.91
CA ILE A 48 13.45 -18.54 -10.86
C ILE A 48 13.68 -20.02 -10.58
N LYS A 49 13.75 -20.40 -9.30
CA LYS A 49 13.89 -21.79 -8.90
C LYS A 49 12.70 -22.61 -9.35
N ASP A 50 11.48 -22.14 -9.02
CA ASP A 50 10.24 -22.82 -9.39
C ASP A 50 10.11 -22.94 -10.92
N LEU A 51 10.47 -21.89 -11.66
CA LEU A 51 10.53 -21.87 -13.12
C LEU A 51 11.44 -22.97 -13.70
N LEU A 52 12.60 -23.19 -13.07
CA LEU A 52 13.63 -24.09 -13.60
C LEU A 52 13.46 -25.55 -13.11
N ASP A 53 12.74 -25.77 -12.03
CA ASP A 53 12.58 -27.07 -11.37
C ASP A 53 11.26 -27.77 -11.74
N ASP A 54 10.22 -27.01 -12.12
CA ASP A 54 8.91 -27.57 -12.51
C ASP A 54 8.77 -27.64 -14.04
N PRO A 55 8.81 -28.86 -14.63
CA PRO A 55 8.59 -29.02 -16.07
C PRO A 55 7.17 -28.64 -16.55
N ALA A 56 6.19 -28.57 -15.63
CA ALA A 56 4.83 -28.14 -15.92
C ALA A 56 4.66 -26.62 -15.78
N PHE A 57 5.68 -25.91 -15.30
CA PHE A 57 5.63 -24.49 -15.14
C PHE A 57 5.56 -23.76 -16.49
N ASP A 58 4.51 -22.96 -16.71
CA ASP A 58 4.41 -22.15 -17.92
C ASP A 58 5.32 -20.91 -17.83
N ALA A 59 6.55 -21.09 -18.29
CA ALA A 59 7.55 -20.02 -18.35
C ALA A 59 7.07 -18.79 -19.15
N ARG A 60 6.20 -18.97 -20.14
CA ARG A 60 5.66 -17.86 -20.95
C ARG A 60 4.66 -17.05 -20.16
N GLU A 61 3.80 -17.71 -19.39
CA GLU A 61 2.82 -17.05 -18.53
C GLU A 61 3.53 -16.27 -17.41
N ALA A 62 4.50 -16.88 -16.73
CA ALA A 62 5.31 -16.22 -15.70
C ALA A 62 6.05 -14.99 -16.23
N LEU A 63 6.67 -15.09 -17.42
CA LEU A 63 7.33 -13.96 -18.05
C LEU A 63 6.37 -12.86 -18.50
N ARG A 64 5.15 -13.21 -18.96
CA ARG A 64 4.10 -12.21 -19.26
C ARG A 64 3.66 -11.48 -18.02
N ALA A 65 3.36 -12.18 -16.95
CA ALA A 65 2.98 -11.59 -15.66
C ALA A 65 4.11 -10.70 -15.10
N HIS A 66 5.37 -11.14 -15.24
CA HIS A 66 6.52 -10.33 -14.83
C HIS A 66 6.65 -9.05 -15.66
N ARG A 67 6.51 -9.14 -16.99
CA ARG A 67 6.48 -7.97 -17.88
C ARG A 67 5.40 -6.96 -17.49
N GLU A 68 4.20 -7.44 -17.16
CA GLU A 68 3.10 -6.58 -16.71
C GLU A 68 3.40 -5.88 -15.37
N ARG A 69 4.04 -6.58 -14.42
CA ARG A 69 4.53 -5.95 -13.19
C ARG A 69 5.55 -4.85 -13.46
N LEU A 70 6.49 -5.11 -14.38
CA LEU A 70 7.48 -4.12 -14.79
C LEU A 70 6.84 -2.91 -15.48
N ALA A 71 5.85 -3.12 -16.36
CA ALA A 71 5.12 -2.04 -17.02
C ALA A 71 4.42 -1.14 -15.98
N ARG A 72 3.70 -1.72 -15.01
CA ARG A 72 3.11 -0.95 -13.90
C ARG A 72 4.15 -0.16 -13.10
N LYS A 73 5.32 -0.77 -12.84
CA LYS A 73 6.40 -0.08 -12.12
C LYS A 73 6.98 1.09 -12.93
N ILE A 74 7.07 0.96 -14.25
CA ILE A 74 7.48 2.07 -15.14
C ILE A 74 6.48 3.21 -15.03
N GLU A 75 5.18 2.96 -15.16
CA GLU A 75 4.13 3.97 -15.05
C GLU A 75 4.20 4.71 -13.71
N GLN A 76 4.36 3.98 -12.61
CA GLN A 76 4.53 4.56 -11.28
C GLN A 76 5.79 5.43 -11.19
N THR A 77 6.91 4.94 -11.72
CA THR A 77 8.18 5.68 -11.69
C THR A 77 8.10 6.94 -12.53
N GLU A 78 7.48 6.88 -13.70
CA GLU A 78 7.24 8.05 -14.55
C GLU A 78 6.32 9.08 -13.89
N ALA A 79 5.30 8.63 -13.17
CA ALA A 79 4.44 9.52 -12.39
C ALA A 79 5.24 10.24 -11.27
N MET A 80 6.11 9.52 -10.57
CA MET A 80 7.00 10.11 -9.58
C MET A 80 7.97 11.12 -10.21
N MET A 81 8.56 10.79 -11.35
CA MET A 81 9.45 11.71 -12.08
C MET A 81 8.70 13.00 -12.46
N ARG A 82 7.51 12.89 -13.02
CA ARG A 82 6.69 14.07 -13.34
C ARG A 82 6.35 14.92 -12.10
N ALA A 83 6.16 14.30 -10.94
CA ALA A 83 5.94 15.02 -9.69
C ALA A 83 7.20 15.79 -9.26
N VAL A 84 8.37 15.16 -9.32
CA VAL A 84 9.67 15.80 -9.02
C VAL A 84 9.95 16.94 -9.99
N GLU A 85 9.73 16.74 -11.29
CA GLU A 85 9.91 17.78 -12.33
C GLU A 85 9.03 19.00 -12.07
N ARG A 86 7.75 18.79 -11.70
CA ARG A 86 6.85 19.91 -11.32
C ARG A 86 7.38 20.65 -10.09
N THR A 87 7.88 19.94 -9.09
CA THR A 87 8.44 20.55 -7.87
C THR A 87 9.68 21.36 -8.21
N LEU A 88 10.60 20.82 -9.02
CA LEU A 88 11.80 21.53 -9.48
C LEU A 88 11.45 22.80 -10.26
N ALA A 89 10.52 22.70 -11.22
CA ALA A 89 10.07 23.84 -12.00
C ALA A 89 9.43 24.94 -11.11
N ASN A 90 8.76 24.59 -10.04
CA ASN A 90 8.20 25.55 -9.08
C ASN A 90 9.30 26.22 -8.25
N LEU A 91 10.33 25.47 -7.82
CA LEU A 91 11.48 26.01 -7.09
C LEU A 91 12.31 26.96 -7.97
N GLU A 92 12.55 26.59 -9.24
CA GLU A 92 13.32 27.40 -10.19
C GLU A 92 12.61 28.71 -10.57
N LYS A 93 11.27 28.72 -10.62
CA LYS A 93 10.49 29.92 -10.96
C LYS A 93 10.43 30.96 -9.85
N GLY A 94 10.96 30.66 -8.65
CA GLY A 94 10.96 31.60 -7.50
C GLY A 94 9.55 32.05 -7.08
N THR A 95 8.52 31.44 -7.60
CA THR A 95 7.15 31.66 -7.18
C THR A 95 6.94 30.84 -5.92
N ALA A 96 7.02 31.49 -4.76
CA ALA A 96 6.32 31.01 -3.59
C ALA A 96 4.89 30.71 -4.07
N MET A 97 4.57 29.43 -4.19
CA MET A 97 3.19 29.03 -4.45
C MET A 97 2.41 29.61 -3.27
N ASP A 98 1.44 30.44 -3.53
CA ASP A 98 0.52 30.93 -2.51
C ASP A 98 0.11 29.75 -1.65
N ASP A 99 0.34 29.81 -0.36
CA ASP A 99 0.10 28.69 0.57
C ASP A 99 -1.34 28.17 0.42
N ALA A 100 -2.28 29.07 0.13
CA ALA A 100 -3.66 28.71 -0.20
C ALA A 100 -3.77 27.82 -1.46
N LYS A 101 -3.02 28.07 -2.52
CA LYS A 101 -3.05 27.22 -3.74
C LYS A 101 -2.37 25.88 -3.50
N ARG A 102 -1.36 25.84 -2.63
CA ARG A 102 -0.71 24.59 -2.23
C ARG A 102 -1.68 23.72 -1.44
N PHE A 103 -2.39 24.32 -0.50
CA PHE A 103 -3.39 23.65 0.32
C PHE A 103 -4.55 23.13 -0.53
N GLU A 104 -5.09 23.93 -1.45
CA GLU A 104 -6.11 23.47 -2.39
C GLU A 104 -5.64 22.30 -3.27
N GLY A 105 -4.39 22.35 -3.72
CA GLY A 105 -3.77 21.25 -4.49
C GLY A 105 -3.65 19.97 -3.66
N MET A 106 -3.30 20.08 -2.38
CA MET A 106 -3.17 18.95 -1.46
C MET A 106 -4.52 18.28 -1.22
N LYS A 107 -5.58 19.02 -0.95
CA LYS A 107 -6.94 18.49 -0.78
C LYS A 107 -7.42 17.71 -2.02
N ARG A 108 -7.21 18.27 -3.21
CA ARG A 108 -7.57 17.60 -4.48
C ARG A 108 -6.84 16.28 -4.66
N LEU A 109 -5.53 16.26 -4.40
CA LEU A 109 -4.74 15.04 -4.49
C LEU A 109 -5.22 13.97 -3.48
N ALA A 110 -5.60 14.37 -2.27
CA ALA A 110 -6.13 13.47 -1.27
C ALA A 110 -7.47 12.84 -1.72
N VAL A 111 -8.37 13.65 -2.28
CA VAL A 111 -9.65 13.15 -2.82
C VAL A 111 -9.41 12.24 -4.04
N GLU A 112 -8.57 12.61 -4.98
CA GLU A 112 -8.24 11.80 -6.17
C GLU A 112 -7.63 10.46 -5.78
N GLU A 113 -6.73 10.44 -4.79
CA GLU A 113 -6.10 9.21 -4.31
C GLU A 113 -7.11 8.31 -3.58
N ASN A 114 -7.99 8.89 -2.76
CA ASN A 114 -9.05 8.15 -2.10
C ASN A 114 -10.04 7.53 -3.11
N GLU A 115 -10.45 8.30 -4.11
CA GLU A 115 -11.29 7.80 -5.21
C GLU A 115 -10.60 6.67 -5.99
N ARG A 116 -9.32 6.82 -6.26
CA ARG A 116 -8.54 5.79 -6.97
C ARG A 116 -8.45 4.48 -6.20
N LEU A 117 -8.32 4.56 -4.87
CA LEU A 117 -8.13 3.38 -4.01
C LEU A 117 -9.44 2.71 -3.62
N TYR A 118 -10.47 3.50 -3.34
CA TYR A 118 -11.70 3.03 -2.69
C TYR A 118 -12.98 3.49 -3.37
N GLY A 119 -12.90 4.37 -4.39
CA GLY A 119 -14.06 5.03 -4.96
C GLY A 119 -15.09 4.07 -5.53
N GLU A 120 -14.68 3.03 -6.26
CA GLU A 120 -15.59 2.03 -6.83
C GLU A 120 -16.35 1.27 -5.73
N GLU A 121 -15.65 0.82 -4.69
CA GLU A 121 -16.23 0.09 -3.56
C GLU A 121 -17.15 0.98 -2.73
N ALA A 122 -16.72 2.23 -2.46
CA ALA A 122 -17.50 3.20 -1.70
C ALA A 122 -18.80 3.59 -2.43
N ARG A 123 -18.74 3.81 -3.76
CA ARG A 123 -19.91 4.13 -4.58
C ARG A 123 -20.89 2.95 -4.66
N ALA A 124 -20.39 1.74 -4.73
CA ALA A 124 -21.22 0.54 -4.69
C ALA A 124 -21.94 0.36 -3.33
N ALA A 125 -21.27 0.70 -2.22
CA ALA A 125 -21.80 0.55 -0.87
C ALA A 125 -22.73 1.69 -0.44
N TYR A 126 -22.39 2.95 -0.78
CA TYR A 126 -23.05 4.14 -0.24
C TYR A 126 -23.76 5.00 -1.31
N GLY A 127 -23.54 4.71 -2.59
CA GLY A 127 -24.07 5.44 -3.73
C GLY A 127 -23.23 6.69 -4.10
N ASP A 128 -23.33 7.08 -5.37
CA ASP A 128 -22.57 8.20 -5.93
C ASP A 128 -22.78 9.51 -5.15
N ALA A 129 -24.03 9.84 -4.85
CA ALA A 129 -24.37 11.11 -4.21
C ALA A 129 -23.73 11.27 -2.81
N ALA A 130 -23.60 10.16 -2.04
CA ALA A 130 -22.99 10.19 -0.72
C ALA A 130 -21.47 10.37 -0.81
N VAL A 131 -20.84 9.68 -1.77
CA VAL A 131 -19.39 9.80 -2.02
C VAL A 131 -19.04 11.19 -2.53
N ASP A 132 -19.80 11.72 -3.49
CA ASP A 132 -19.59 13.07 -4.02
C ASP A 132 -19.74 14.14 -2.93
N ALA A 133 -20.77 14.05 -2.08
CA ALA A 133 -20.96 14.97 -0.96
C ALA A 133 -19.85 14.88 0.09
N SER A 134 -19.28 13.68 0.34
CA SER A 134 -18.10 13.50 1.19
C SER A 134 -16.87 14.19 0.60
N ASN A 135 -16.62 13.99 -0.69
CA ASN A 135 -15.51 14.62 -1.41
C ASN A 135 -15.63 16.16 -1.43
N GLU A 136 -16.83 16.69 -1.68
CA GLU A 136 -17.10 18.12 -1.60
C GLU A 136 -16.82 18.68 -0.21
N LYS A 137 -17.19 17.94 0.85
CA LYS A 137 -16.93 18.35 2.23
C LYS A 137 -15.42 18.44 2.52
N VAL A 138 -14.63 17.48 2.05
CA VAL A 138 -13.17 17.50 2.15
C VAL A 138 -12.58 18.70 1.39
N LEU A 139 -13.03 18.94 0.17
CA LEU A 139 -12.56 20.07 -0.64
C LEU A 139 -12.93 21.43 -0.03
N ALA A 140 -14.04 21.50 0.72
CA ALA A 140 -14.49 22.71 1.40
C ALA A 140 -13.77 23.00 2.74
N MET A 141 -12.99 22.05 3.28
CA MET A 141 -12.26 22.26 4.53
C MET A 141 -11.29 23.44 4.41
N ASP A 142 -11.26 24.28 5.44
CA ASP A 142 -10.17 25.22 5.64
C ASP A 142 -8.95 24.51 6.27
N GLU A 143 -7.81 25.23 6.35
CA GLU A 143 -6.54 24.68 6.84
C GLU A 143 -6.66 24.19 8.29
N GLY A 144 -7.35 24.93 9.16
CA GLY A 144 -7.56 24.55 10.56
C GLY A 144 -8.45 23.32 10.72
N GLN A 145 -9.47 23.17 9.86
CA GLN A 145 -10.31 21.98 9.83
C GLN A 145 -9.54 20.74 9.35
N TRP A 146 -8.70 20.92 8.34
CA TRP A 146 -7.82 19.86 7.84
C TRP A 146 -6.82 19.39 8.91
N GLU A 147 -6.09 20.32 9.51
CA GLU A 147 -5.14 20.01 10.60
C GLU A 147 -5.84 19.31 11.78
N SER A 148 -7.06 19.78 12.11
CA SER A 148 -7.86 19.16 13.16
C SER A 148 -8.26 17.73 12.81
N ALA A 149 -8.59 17.45 11.56
CA ALA A 149 -8.96 16.11 11.10
C ALA A 149 -7.76 15.15 11.10
N GLU A 150 -6.57 15.61 10.65
CA GLU A 150 -5.34 14.83 10.71
C GLU A 150 -4.90 14.58 12.16
N GLY A 151 -4.90 15.61 13.01
CA GLY A 151 -4.56 15.46 14.41
C GLY A 151 -5.51 14.53 15.17
N LEU A 152 -6.81 14.55 14.83
CA LEU A 152 -7.78 13.64 15.41
C LEU A 152 -7.57 12.21 14.94
N ALA A 153 -7.19 11.98 13.67
CA ALA A 153 -6.87 10.66 13.15
C ALA A 153 -5.68 10.03 13.90
N GLU A 154 -4.60 10.77 14.13
CA GLU A 154 -3.45 10.30 14.92
C GLU A 154 -3.84 10.02 16.39
N ALA A 155 -4.62 10.91 17.00
CA ALA A 155 -5.10 10.73 18.37
C ALA A 155 -6.00 9.48 18.51
N ILE A 156 -6.77 9.12 17.48
CA ILE A 156 -7.57 7.90 17.43
C ILE A 156 -6.65 6.66 17.47
N LEU A 157 -5.57 6.65 16.69
CA LEU A 157 -4.61 5.55 16.69
C LEU A 157 -3.90 5.40 18.05
N ASP A 158 -3.54 6.51 18.70
CA ASP A 158 -2.96 6.50 20.04
C ASP A 158 -3.95 5.97 21.07
N LYS A 159 -5.22 6.42 20.99
CA LYS A 159 -6.28 5.93 21.87
C LYS A 159 -6.61 4.46 21.65
N LEU A 160 -6.53 3.98 20.41
CA LEU A 160 -6.67 2.56 20.10
C LEU A 160 -5.57 1.75 20.80
N ALA A 161 -4.32 2.21 20.73
CA ALA A 161 -3.20 1.57 21.40
C ALA A 161 -3.34 1.52 22.94
N GLU A 162 -4.06 2.48 23.54
CA GLU A 162 -4.42 2.44 24.96
C GLU A 162 -5.59 1.48 25.26
N ALA A 163 -6.58 1.42 24.35
CA ALA A 163 -7.81 0.67 24.60
C ALA A 163 -7.64 -0.83 24.40
N VAL A 164 -6.98 -1.28 23.32
CA VAL A 164 -6.82 -2.70 22.95
C VAL A 164 -6.24 -3.56 24.08
N PRO A 165 -5.15 -3.16 24.78
CA PRO A 165 -4.59 -3.96 25.86
C PRO A 165 -5.53 -4.16 27.07
N THR A 166 -6.52 -3.27 27.24
CA THR A 166 -7.48 -3.37 28.36
C THR A 166 -8.45 -4.54 28.20
N ARG A 167 -8.71 -4.95 26.95
CA ARG A 167 -9.72 -5.95 26.56
C ARG A 167 -11.11 -5.64 27.12
N ASP A 168 -11.39 -4.38 27.41
CA ASP A 168 -12.67 -3.90 27.95
C ASP A 168 -13.37 -2.97 26.92
N ALA A 169 -14.18 -3.57 26.05
CA ALA A 169 -14.94 -2.87 25.03
C ALA A 169 -15.97 -1.86 25.60
N HIS A 170 -16.29 -1.93 26.90
CA HIS A 170 -17.18 -1.02 27.59
C HIS A 170 -16.46 -0.08 28.55
N GLY A 171 -15.13 -0.13 28.59
CA GLY A 171 -14.28 0.70 29.42
C GLY A 171 -14.28 2.17 29.01
N GLY A 172 -13.63 2.97 29.85
CA GLY A 172 -13.49 4.42 29.59
C GLY A 172 -12.75 4.72 28.29
N ALA A 173 -11.61 4.02 28.07
CA ALA A 173 -10.79 4.19 26.87
C ALA A 173 -11.56 3.83 25.58
N ALA A 174 -12.31 2.74 25.58
CA ALA A 174 -13.11 2.34 24.42
C ALA A 174 -14.24 3.33 24.11
N ARG A 175 -14.90 3.87 25.13
CA ARG A 175 -15.94 4.91 24.94
C ARG A 175 -15.35 6.22 24.40
N GLU A 176 -14.19 6.61 24.89
CA GLU A 176 -13.48 7.80 24.40
C GLU A 176 -13.03 7.61 22.95
N LEU A 177 -12.45 6.45 22.62
CA LEU A 177 -12.12 6.09 21.25
C LEU A 177 -13.31 6.19 20.30
N CYS A 178 -14.47 5.61 20.68
CA CYS A 178 -15.69 5.70 19.89
C CYS A 178 -16.14 7.15 19.68
N ALA A 179 -16.06 7.99 20.72
CA ALA A 179 -16.45 9.40 20.63
C ALA A 179 -15.50 10.20 19.72
N MET A 180 -14.20 9.93 19.79
CA MET A 180 -13.21 10.54 18.91
C MET A 180 -13.44 10.11 17.45
N HIS A 181 -13.68 8.82 17.21
CA HIS A 181 -13.95 8.31 15.88
C HIS A 181 -15.27 8.84 15.31
N GLU A 182 -16.32 8.97 16.14
CA GLU A 182 -17.55 9.66 15.75
C GLU A 182 -17.30 11.10 15.29
N ALA A 183 -16.51 11.84 16.06
CA ALA A 183 -16.16 13.22 15.71
C ALA A 183 -15.41 13.30 14.40
N TRP A 184 -14.46 12.39 14.18
CA TRP A 184 -13.69 12.29 12.95
C TRP A 184 -14.57 11.93 11.75
N LEU A 185 -15.45 10.94 11.85
CA LEU A 185 -16.40 10.57 10.78
C LEU A 185 -17.29 11.73 10.38
N LYS A 186 -17.77 12.53 11.34
CA LYS A 186 -18.59 13.71 11.06
C LYS A 186 -17.85 14.83 10.31
N MET A 187 -16.52 14.83 10.30
CA MET A 187 -15.75 15.75 9.48
C MET A 187 -15.75 15.36 8.01
N TYR A 188 -15.86 14.07 7.71
CA TYR A 188 -15.82 13.54 6.35
C TYR A 188 -17.19 13.16 5.77
N TRP A 189 -18.07 12.60 6.59
CA TRP A 189 -19.36 12.15 6.13
C TRP A 189 -20.33 13.30 5.88
N PRO A 190 -21.21 13.18 4.87
CA PRO A 190 -22.26 14.15 4.64
C PRO A 190 -23.13 14.37 5.87
N ASP A 191 -23.67 15.58 6.01
CA ASP A 191 -24.53 15.92 7.13
C ASP A 191 -25.77 15.02 7.18
N GLY A 192 -26.07 14.49 8.37
CA GLY A 192 -27.17 13.58 8.58
C GLY A 192 -26.91 12.10 8.22
N MET A 193 -25.75 11.77 7.64
CA MET A 193 -25.40 10.39 7.30
C MET A 193 -24.89 9.59 8.51
N TYR A 194 -24.33 10.27 9.50
CA TYR A 194 -23.85 9.59 10.70
C TYR A 194 -25.01 9.06 11.55
N THR A 195 -25.03 7.75 11.76
CA THR A 195 -25.81 7.07 12.80
C THR A 195 -24.92 6.10 13.55
N ARG A 196 -25.34 5.65 14.74
CA ARG A 196 -24.57 4.63 15.48
C ARG A 196 -24.51 3.30 14.74
N GLU A 197 -25.58 2.96 14.04
CA GLU A 197 -25.69 1.76 13.23
C GLU A 197 -24.71 1.82 12.03
N ALA A 198 -24.66 2.96 11.34
CA ALA A 198 -23.71 3.16 10.24
C ALA A 198 -22.23 3.12 10.72
N HIS A 199 -21.96 3.69 11.91
CA HIS A 199 -20.64 3.63 12.53
C HIS A 199 -20.25 2.18 12.89
N ALA A 200 -21.17 1.39 13.45
CA ALA A 200 -20.93 -0.01 13.77
C ALA A 200 -20.68 -0.84 12.50
N ALA A 201 -21.46 -0.64 11.44
CA ALA A 201 -21.26 -1.31 10.15
C ALA A 201 -19.89 -0.98 9.53
N LEU A 202 -19.45 0.28 9.64
CA LEU A 202 -18.11 0.67 9.20
C LEU A 202 -17.01 -0.05 10.01
N ALA A 203 -17.18 -0.17 11.32
CA ALA A 203 -16.21 -0.89 12.17
C ALA A 203 -16.11 -2.38 11.79
N GLU A 204 -17.22 -3.02 11.40
CA GLU A 204 -17.21 -4.39 10.86
C GLU A 204 -16.39 -4.48 9.56
N THR A 205 -16.47 -3.46 8.70
CA THR A 205 -15.66 -3.38 7.46
C THR A 205 -14.17 -3.30 7.78
N TYR A 206 -13.77 -2.54 8.80
CA TYR A 206 -12.36 -2.44 9.20
C TYR A 206 -11.77 -3.77 9.68
N VAL A 207 -12.58 -4.59 10.33
CA VAL A 207 -12.15 -5.93 10.77
C VAL A 207 -12.15 -6.94 9.61
N ALA A 208 -13.07 -6.82 8.67
CA ALA A 208 -13.25 -7.76 7.57
C ALA A 208 -12.22 -7.55 6.43
N ASP A 209 -11.80 -6.31 6.17
CA ASP A 209 -10.89 -5.96 5.09
C ASP A 209 -9.44 -5.90 5.58
N GLU A 210 -8.58 -6.74 5.01
CA GLU A 210 -7.17 -6.85 5.38
C GLU A 210 -6.39 -5.52 5.24
N ARG A 211 -6.78 -4.66 4.27
CA ARG A 211 -6.15 -3.34 4.04
C ARG A 211 -6.31 -2.43 5.25
N PHE A 212 -7.56 -2.37 5.78
CA PHE A 212 -7.86 -1.56 6.97
C PHE A 212 -7.30 -2.19 8.23
N ARG A 213 -7.41 -3.51 8.36
CA ARG A 213 -6.82 -4.22 9.50
C ARG A 213 -5.32 -3.98 9.59
N MET A 214 -4.58 -4.10 8.50
CA MET A 214 -3.13 -3.81 8.47
C MET A 214 -2.81 -2.37 8.87
N TYR A 215 -3.66 -1.41 8.50
CA TYR A 215 -3.47 0.00 8.88
C TYR A 215 -3.56 0.20 10.40
N TYR A 216 -4.56 -0.41 11.05
CA TYR A 216 -4.75 -0.29 12.50
C TYR A 216 -3.77 -1.17 13.27
N ASP A 217 -3.49 -2.40 12.82
CA ASP A 217 -2.55 -3.33 13.44
C ASP A 217 -1.10 -2.82 13.39
N ALA A 218 -0.77 -1.93 12.47
CA ALA A 218 0.53 -1.26 12.43
C ALA A 218 0.80 -0.40 13.70
N ARG A 219 -0.25 0.06 14.38
CA ARG A 219 -0.13 0.83 15.64
C ARG A 219 -0.20 -0.08 16.88
N VAL A 220 -1.09 -1.04 16.87
CA VAL A 220 -1.28 -2.02 17.95
C VAL A 220 -1.90 -3.29 17.38
N GLU A 221 -1.26 -4.43 17.61
CA GLU A 221 -1.76 -5.73 17.20
C GLU A 221 -2.85 -6.21 18.16
N GLY A 222 -4.07 -6.58 17.62
CA GLY A 222 -5.15 -7.07 18.48
C GLY A 222 -6.51 -7.22 17.82
#